data_bc3970836d55cc523e926e051d44c9f0
#
_entry.id   bc3970836d55cc523e926e051d44c9f0
#
_cell.length_a   1.000
_cell.length_b   1.000
_cell.length_c   1.000
_cell.angle_alpha   90.00
_cell.angle_beta   90.00
_cell.angle_gamma   90.00
#
_symmetry.space_group_name_H-M   'P 1'
#
loop_
_entity.id
_entity.type
_entity.pdbx_description
1 polymer ?
#
loop_
_entity_poly.entity_id
_entity_poly.type
_entity_poly.pdbx_seq_one_letter_code
_entity_poly.pdbx_strand_id
1 'polypeptide(L)'
;MKTKHLLGALLSFLCTIFLFSCGNDDEKEIYPLSFEKEYYERPLLGAADIMIRGGNRDYTVTVERTEILSISVDLSSSTGMGSLLVYPKKKGETKVSVKDNITNETVDLKIKITDSYLAYAIKESNHPALSNGTAVYLINNEAKDCYFVRYIYPQHELAPTLLTKGTYEFTQNDSSNPDASIYLTLKYKSDEQENFTDEAINPNPHKLRFELSDEHTNANAVINLMHRFLNVKWGELPIEPATKSNYLIIPSLKTTIDNTDYTIIGTLDTRPEIPENILE
;
A
#
# COMPACT_ATOMS: atom_id res chain seq x y z
N MET A 1 -58.84 40.87 -38.33
CA MET A 1 -58.66 39.41 -38.18
C MET A 1 -57.39 38.81 -38.78
N LYS A 2 -56.38 39.59 -39.19
CA LYS A 2 -55.16 39.07 -39.87
C LYS A 2 -53.94 38.90 -38.93
N THR A 3 -53.93 39.46 -37.75
CA THR A 3 -52.74 39.40 -36.82
C THR A 3 -52.69 38.11 -35.99
N LYS A 4 -53.85 37.46 -35.73
CA LYS A 4 -53.84 36.21 -34.92
C LYS A 4 -53.28 35.01 -35.66
N HIS A 5 -53.38 34.94 -36.98
CA HIS A 5 -52.83 33.86 -37.78
C HIS A 5 -51.34 34.02 -37.99
N LEU A 6 -50.79 35.23 -37.99
CA LEU A 6 -49.37 35.49 -38.11
C LEU A 6 -48.64 35.08 -36.82
N LEU A 7 -49.23 35.33 -35.65
CA LEU A 7 -48.65 34.97 -34.35
C LEU A 7 -48.63 33.44 -34.18
N GLY A 8 -49.68 32.72 -34.62
CA GLY A 8 -49.74 31.29 -34.60
C GLY A 8 -48.72 30.59 -35.49
N ALA A 9 -48.52 31.15 -36.71
CA ALA A 9 -47.51 30.65 -37.66
C ALA A 9 -46.07 30.89 -37.14
N LEU A 10 -45.81 32.06 -36.48
CA LEU A 10 -44.52 32.38 -35.85
C LEU A 10 -44.23 31.45 -34.68
N LEU A 11 -45.22 31.16 -33.83
CA LEU A 11 -45.07 30.27 -32.70
C LEU A 11 -44.83 28.80 -33.15
N SER A 12 -45.53 28.34 -34.19
CA SER A 12 -45.33 27.02 -34.78
C SER A 12 -43.97 26.88 -35.43
N PHE A 13 -43.44 27.90 -36.07
CA PHE A 13 -42.10 27.92 -36.63
C PHE A 13 -40.99 27.91 -35.58
N LEU A 14 -41.23 28.63 -34.45
CA LEU A 14 -40.31 28.60 -33.32
C LEU A 14 -40.24 27.21 -32.66
N CYS A 15 -41.38 26.52 -32.49
CA CYS A 15 -41.44 25.20 -31.93
C CYS A 15 -40.74 24.12 -32.82
N THR A 16 -40.80 24.31 -34.14
CA THR A 16 -40.11 23.37 -35.06
C THR A 16 -38.58 23.51 -35.01
N ILE A 17 -38.05 24.70 -34.72
CA ILE A 17 -36.61 24.91 -34.59
C ILE A 17 -36.07 24.25 -33.34
N PHE A 18 -36.85 24.16 -32.25
CA PHE A 18 -36.44 23.47 -31.02
C PHE A 18 -36.49 21.93 -31.13
N LEU A 19 -37.22 21.36 -32.10
CA LEU A 19 -37.32 19.93 -32.26
C LEU A 19 -36.22 19.34 -33.14
N PHE A 20 -35.46 20.16 -33.86
CA PHE A 20 -34.30 19.69 -34.66
C PHE A 20 -32.96 19.84 -33.91
N SER A 21 -32.97 20.30 -32.65
CA SER A 21 -31.77 20.38 -31.83
C SER A 21 -31.51 19.11 -30.99
N CYS A 22 -32.24 18.01 -31.24
CA CYS A 22 -31.85 16.69 -30.75
C CYS A 22 -31.08 15.96 -31.87
N GLY A 23 -29.93 16.46 -32.22
CA GLY A 23 -28.89 15.67 -32.86
C GLY A 23 -28.46 14.65 -31.82
N ASN A 24 -28.83 13.39 -32.01
CA ASN A 24 -28.12 12.25 -31.41
C ASN A 24 -26.73 12.15 -32.02
N ASP A 25 -25.91 13.14 -31.81
CA ASP A 25 -24.49 12.95 -31.81
C ASP A 25 -24.18 12.40 -30.41
N ASP A 26 -24.14 11.09 -30.29
CA ASP A 26 -23.40 10.39 -29.24
C ASP A 26 -21.90 10.75 -29.42
N GLU A 27 -21.58 12.05 -29.25
CA GLU A 27 -20.19 12.46 -29.08
C GLU A 27 -19.71 11.76 -27.82
N LYS A 28 -18.97 10.68 -28.03
CA LYS A 28 -18.37 9.89 -26.96
C LYS A 28 -17.54 10.86 -26.13
N GLU A 29 -17.97 11.10 -24.89
CA GLU A 29 -17.21 11.98 -23.99
C GLU A 29 -15.76 11.49 -23.95
N ILE A 30 -14.84 12.38 -24.29
CA ILE A 30 -13.40 12.12 -24.32
C ILE A 30 -12.82 12.70 -23.04
N TYR A 31 -12.14 11.84 -22.29
CA TYR A 31 -11.50 12.22 -21.03
C TYR A 31 -9.99 12.27 -21.21
N PRO A 32 -9.30 13.33 -20.74
CA PRO A 32 -7.84 13.40 -20.79
C PRO A 32 -7.21 12.30 -19.94
N LEU A 33 -6.11 11.72 -20.44
CA LEU A 33 -5.36 10.71 -19.70
C LEU A 33 -4.71 11.31 -18.46
N SER A 34 -4.95 10.72 -17.29
CA SER A 34 -4.37 11.22 -16.04
C SER A 34 -4.13 10.12 -15.00
N PHE A 35 -3.20 10.40 -14.10
CA PHE A 35 -2.84 9.60 -12.94
C PHE A 35 -2.82 10.49 -11.70
N GLU A 36 -2.78 9.90 -10.52
CA GLU A 36 -2.72 10.65 -9.26
C GLU A 36 -1.38 11.38 -9.11
N LYS A 37 -0.29 10.76 -9.58
CA LYS A 37 1.09 11.29 -9.55
C LYS A 37 1.86 10.79 -10.77
N GLU A 38 3.03 11.35 -11.00
CA GLU A 38 3.96 10.91 -12.06
C GLU A 38 5.08 10.01 -11.53
N TYR A 39 5.26 9.92 -10.21
CA TYR A 39 6.25 9.08 -9.54
C TYR A 39 5.59 8.11 -8.57
N TYR A 40 6.01 6.85 -8.62
CA TYR A 40 5.53 5.78 -7.74
C TYR A 40 6.67 4.92 -7.24
N GLU A 41 6.67 4.63 -5.94
CA GLU A 41 7.50 3.57 -5.37
C GLU A 41 6.65 2.31 -5.16
N ARG A 42 7.19 1.16 -5.53
CA ARG A 42 6.51 -0.13 -5.39
C ARG A 42 7.47 -1.18 -4.84
N PRO A 43 7.06 -1.96 -3.84
CA PRO A 43 7.90 -3.03 -3.30
C PRO A 43 8.09 -4.15 -4.32
N LEU A 44 9.21 -4.87 -4.20
CA LEU A 44 9.52 -6.04 -5.03
C LEU A 44 8.46 -7.16 -4.88
N LEU A 45 7.84 -7.28 -3.70
CA LEU A 45 6.72 -8.18 -3.43
C LEU A 45 5.54 -7.42 -2.86
N GLY A 46 4.34 -7.75 -3.34
CA GLY A 46 3.11 -7.09 -2.88
C GLY A 46 2.89 -5.69 -3.47
N ALA A 47 3.47 -5.42 -4.64
CA ALA A 47 3.25 -4.15 -5.33
C ALA A 47 1.75 -3.89 -5.55
N ALA A 48 1.32 -2.70 -5.18
CA ALA A 48 -0.04 -2.25 -5.45
C ALA A 48 -0.17 -1.75 -6.89
N ASP A 49 -1.38 -1.88 -7.44
CA ASP A 49 -1.72 -1.40 -8.78
C ASP A 49 -1.73 0.13 -8.82
N ILE A 50 -1.50 0.70 -9.99
CA ILE A 50 -1.59 2.14 -10.22
C ILE A 50 -2.90 2.42 -10.96
N MET A 51 -3.80 3.17 -10.31
CA MET A 51 -5.10 3.50 -10.89
C MET A 51 -4.96 4.56 -11.99
N ILE A 52 -5.60 4.32 -13.12
CA ILE A 52 -5.80 5.31 -14.18
C ILE A 52 -6.97 6.18 -13.76
N ARG A 53 -6.77 7.50 -13.61
CA ARG A 53 -7.78 8.44 -13.12
C ARG A 53 -8.61 9.05 -14.25
N GLY A 54 -8.02 9.24 -15.42
CA GLY A 54 -8.67 9.71 -16.62
C GLY A 54 -8.22 8.94 -17.85
N GLY A 55 -8.92 9.08 -18.99
CA GLY A 55 -8.63 8.39 -20.23
C GLY A 55 -9.85 7.67 -20.82
N ASN A 56 -9.67 6.91 -21.87
CA ASN A 56 -10.77 6.38 -22.69
C ASN A 56 -10.77 4.85 -22.78
N ARG A 57 -10.12 4.14 -21.85
CA ARG A 57 -10.13 2.67 -21.73
C ARG A 57 -9.52 1.91 -22.92
N ASP A 58 -8.67 2.56 -23.69
CA ASP A 58 -7.88 1.94 -24.75
C ASP A 58 -6.44 2.45 -24.64
N TYR A 59 -5.58 1.64 -24.04
CA TYR A 59 -4.23 2.07 -23.67
C TYR A 59 -3.17 1.16 -24.25
N THR A 60 -2.07 1.79 -24.68
CA THR A 60 -0.80 1.12 -24.98
C THR A 60 0.22 1.50 -23.91
N VAL A 61 0.85 0.49 -23.30
CA VAL A 61 1.86 0.70 -22.26
C VAL A 61 3.22 0.23 -22.76
N THR A 62 4.23 1.08 -22.59
CA THR A 62 5.62 0.78 -22.91
C THR A 62 6.49 0.96 -21.67
N VAL A 63 7.30 -0.05 -21.36
CA VAL A 63 8.27 -0.05 -20.25
C VAL A 63 9.67 0.08 -20.85
N GLU A 64 10.42 1.10 -20.41
CA GLU A 64 11.78 1.35 -20.92
C GLU A 64 12.76 0.24 -20.51
N ARG A 65 12.71 -0.18 -19.23
CA ARG A 65 13.59 -1.21 -18.67
C ARG A 65 12.80 -2.43 -18.19
N THR A 66 12.52 -3.32 -19.13
CA THR A 66 11.69 -4.51 -18.88
C THR A 66 12.31 -5.56 -17.94
N GLU A 67 13.59 -5.44 -17.65
CA GLU A 67 14.29 -6.24 -16.63
C GLU A 67 13.96 -5.81 -15.19
N ILE A 68 13.44 -4.58 -14.99
CA ILE A 68 13.04 -4.06 -13.67
C ILE A 68 11.61 -4.47 -13.34
N LEU A 69 10.69 -4.26 -14.28
CA LEU A 69 9.28 -4.63 -14.12
C LEU A 69 8.63 -4.92 -15.48
N SER A 70 7.45 -5.53 -15.43
CA SER A 70 6.50 -5.54 -16.53
C SER A 70 5.16 -5.01 -16.06
N ILE A 71 4.34 -4.55 -17.00
CA ILE A 71 3.00 -4.01 -16.73
C ILE A 71 1.98 -4.67 -17.65
N SER A 72 0.79 -4.92 -17.11
CA SER A 72 -0.41 -5.16 -17.92
C SER A 72 -1.49 -4.15 -17.53
N VAL A 73 -2.43 -3.91 -18.42
CA VAL A 73 -3.60 -3.07 -18.16
C VAL A 73 -4.75 -3.97 -17.73
N ASP A 74 -5.40 -3.63 -16.64
CA ASP A 74 -6.64 -4.25 -16.19
C ASP A 74 -7.83 -3.28 -16.39
N LEU A 75 -8.77 -3.69 -17.23
CA LEU A 75 -10.00 -2.98 -17.53
C LEU A 75 -11.24 -3.70 -16.99
N SER A 76 -11.08 -4.65 -16.06
CA SER A 76 -12.17 -5.49 -15.54
C SER A 76 -13.19 -4.69 -14.71
N SER A 77 -12.77 -3.58 -14.09
CA SER A 77 -13.70 -2.68 -13.39
C SER A 77 -14.58 -1.93 -14.39
N SER A 78 -15.89 -2.05 -14.24
CA SER A 78 -16.87 -1.34 -15.07
C SER A 78 -16.99 0.15 -14.71
N THR A 79 -16.53 0.57 -13.52
CA THR A 79 -16.75 1.91 -12.97
C THR A 79 -15.51 2.81 -13.04
N GLY A 80 -14.34 2.27 -13.41
CA GLY A 80 -13.10 3.03 -13.46
C GLY A 80 -12.49 3.07 -14.86
N MET A 81 -11.47 3.90 -15.03
CA MET A 81 -10.72 3.99 -16.28
C MET A 81 -9.75 2.82 -16.47
N GLY A 82 -9.55 2.01 -15.43
CA GLY A 82 -8.66 0.85 -15.41
C GLY A 82 -7.50 1.01 -14.43
N SER A 83 -6.63 0.02 -14.41
CA SER A 83 -5.43 0.00 -13.56
C SER A 83 -4.23 -0.55 -14.32
N LEU A 84 -3.05 -0.09 -13.96
CA LEU A 84 -1.79 -0.70 -14.35
C LEU A 84 -1.40 -1.73 -13.30
N LEU A 85 -1.44 -3.01 -13.64
CA LEU A 85 -0.96 -4.09 -12.80
C LEU A 85 0.57 -4.14 -12.91
N VAL A 86 1.25 -3.83 -11.82
CA VAL A 86 2.73 -3.78 -11.76
C VAL A 86 3.27 -5.14 -11.36
N TYR A 87 4.17 -5.70 -12.15
CA TYR A 87 4.87 -6.96 -11.88
C TYR A 87 6.38 -6.70 -11.71
N PRO A 88 6.84 -6.43 -10.48
CA PRO A 88 8.26 -6.19 -10.20
C PRO A 88 9.10 -7.44 -10.49
N LYS A 89 10.31 -7.25 -10.99
CA LYS A 89 11.28 -8.32 -11.26
C LYS A 89 12.60 -8.09 -10.52
N LYS A 90 13.01 -6.83 -10.39
CA LYS A 90 14.29 -6.44 -9.83
C LYS A 90 14.19 -5.02 -9.27
N LYS A 91 14.93 -4.72 -8.21
CA LYS A 91 15.08 -3.35 -7.70
C LYS A 91 15.69 -2.44 -8.76
N GLY A 92 15.25 -1.20 -8.78
CA GLY A 92 15.70 -0.18 -9.70
C GLY A 92 14.56 0.72 -10.17
N GLU A 93 14.88 1.64 -11.03
CA GLU A 93 13.95 2.65 -11.52
C GLU A 93 13.80 2.55 -13.03
N THR A 94 12.58 2.73 -13.52
CA THR A 94 12.27 2.73 -14.95
C THR A 94 11.17 3.73 -15.27
N LYS A 95 11.17 4.18 -16.52
CA LYS A 95 10.10 4.98 -17.10
C LYS A 95 9.06 4.04 -17.73
N VAL A 96 7.80 4.39 -17.55
CA VAL A 96 6.64 3.72 -18.15
C VAL A 96 5.83 4.77 -18.88
N SER A 97 5.68 4.61 -20.18
CA SER A 97 4.86 5.50 -21.02
C SER A 97 3.51 4.85 -21.27
N VAL A 98 2.45 5.54 -20.89
CA VAL A 98 1.06 5.11 -21.12
C VAL A 98 0.46 6.03 -22.16
N LYS A 99 0.00 5.45 -23.25
CA LYS A 99 -0.67 6.15 -24.35
C LYS A 99 -2.14 5.79 -24.39
N ASP A 100 -3.01 6.78 -24.38
CA ASP A 100 -4.42 6.62 -24.73
C ASP A 100 -4.55 6.59 -26.27
N ASN A 101 -5.06 5.49 -26.80
CA ASN A 101 -5.14 5.28 -28.26
C ASN A 101 -6.28 6.09 -28.91
N ILE A 102 -7.24 6.58 -28.11
CA ILE A 102 -8.36 7.40 -28.61
C ILE A 102 -7.90 8.86 -28.82
N THR A 103 -7.24 9.44 -27.81
CA THR A 103 -6.78 10.84 -27.86
C THR A 103 -5.38 11.00 -28.42
N ASN A 104 -4.60 9.93 -28.47
CA ASN A 104 -3.16 9.92 -28.70
C ASN A 104 -2.32 10.65 -27.65
N GLU A 105 -2.91 11.01 -26.49
CA GLU A 105 -2.18 11.55 -25.36
C GLU A 105 -1.25 10.49 -24.76
N THR A 106 -0.11 10.93 -24.27
CA THR A 106 0.86 10.05 -23.59
C THR A 106 1.27 10.69 -22.28
N VAL A 107 1.23 9.89 -21.21
CA VAL A 107 1.74 10.26 -19.88
C VAL A 107 2.90 9.35 -19.54
N ASP A 108 3.99 9.95 -19.09
CA ASP A 108 5.19 9.23 -18.65
C ASP A 108 5.19 9.14 -17.13
N LEU A 109 5.26 7.91 -16.63
CA LEU A 109 5.36 7.61 -15.22
C LEU A 109 6.78 7.15 -14.89
N LYS A 110 7.29 7.54 -13.75
CA LYS A 110 8.54 7.07 -13.18
C LYS A 110 8.24 6.08 -12.05
N ILE A 111 8.66 4.83 -12.19
CA ILE A 111 8.39 3.78 -11.22
C ILE A 111 9.71 3.26 -10.65
N LYS A 112 9.88 3.36 -9.33
CA LYS A 112 11.01 2.80 -8.57
C LYS A 112 10.56 1.53 -7.86
N ILE A 113 11.24 0.42 -8.11
CA ILE A 113 11.06 -0.83 -7.37
C ILE A 113 12.04 -0.86 -6.21
N THR A 114 11.49 -0.93 -5.01
CA THR A 114 12.23 -0.93 -3.74
C THR A 114 12.32 -2.34 -3.13
N ASP A 115 12.97 -2.46 -1.97
CA ASP A 115 12.93 -3.68 -1.18
C ASP A 115 11.50 -4.06 -0.81
N SER A 116 11.21 -5.35 -0.69
CA SER A 116 9.96 -5.81 -0.11
C SER A 116 9.92 -5.49 1.38
N TYR A 117 8.73 -5.32 1.91
CA TYR A 117 8.50 -5.03 3.32
C TYR A 117 7.21 -5.66 3.81
N LEU A 118 7.08 -5.67 5.13
CA LEU A 118 5.88 -6.09 5.84
C LEU A 118 5.52 -5.01 6.86
N ALA A 119 4.30 -4.53 6.83
CA ALA A 119 3.83 -3.53 7.79
C ALA A 119 3.11 -4.20 8.96
N TYR A 120 3.44 -3.81 10.19
CA TYR A 120 2.66 -4.09 11.38
C TYR A 120 1.91 -2.83 11.78
N ALA A 121 0.63 -2.76 11.41
CA ALA A 121 -0.24 -1.61 11.68
C ALA A 121 -0.87 -1.76 13.06
N ILE A 122 -0.52 -0.88 13.99
CA ILE A 122 -0.94 -0.92 15.39
C ILE A 122 -2.36 -0.37 15.52
N LYS A 123 -3.24 -1.16 16.12
CA LYS A 123 -4.65 -0.81 16.39
C LYS A 123 -4.89 -0.43 17.82
N GLU A 124 -4.28 -1.16 18.76
CA GLU A 124 -4.39 -0.94 20.19
C GLU A 124 -3.03 -1.14 20.83
N SER A 125 -2.66 -0.26 21.75
CA SER A 125 -1.40 -0.37 22.48
C SER A 125 -1.42 0.50 23.73
N ASN A 126 -0.81 -0.01 24.80
CA ASN A 126 -0.47 0.77 25.97
C ASN A 126 1.03 1.15 26.02
N HIS A 127 1.79 0.83 24.94
CA HIS A 127 3.20 1.21 24.84
C HIS A 127 3.32 2.68 24.41
N PRO A 128 4.18 3.50 25.04
CA PRO A 128 4.24 4.94 24.77
C PRO A 128 4.63 5.27 23.34
N ALA A 129 5.65 4.64 22.79
CA ALA A 129 6.11 4.89 21.43
C ALA A 129 5.27 4.17 20.36
N LEU A 130 4.94 2.89 20.60
CA LEU A 130 4.19 2.07 19.66
C LEU A 130 2.67 2.26 19.86
N SER A 131 2.23 3.49 19.75
CA SER A 131 0.84 3.89 20.01
C SER A 131 -0.10 3.57 18.86
N ASN A 132 -1.40 3.61 19.13
CA ASN A 132 -2.44 3.48 18.10
C ASN A 132 -2.23 4.47 16.95
N GLY A 133 -2.41 4.00 15.72
CA GLY A 133 -2.15 4.79 14.51
C GLY A 133 -0.68 4.82 14.06
N THR A 134 0.20 4.08 14.73
CA THR A 134 1.58 3.85 14.28
C THR A 134 1.64 2.56 13.46
N ALA A 135 2.45 2.55 12.42
CA ALA A 135 2.84 1.34 11.70
C ALA A 135 4.35 1.15 11.75
N VAL A 136 4.77 -0.10 11.93
CA VAL A 136 6.18 -0.51 11.87
C VAL A 136 6.40 -1.25 10.56
N TYR A 137 7.20 -0.67 9.67
CA TYR A 137 7.59 -1.30 8.41
C TYR A 137 8.90 -2.04 8.61
N LEU A 138 8.87 -3.34 8.42
CA LEU A 138 10.04 -4.23 8.47
C LEU A 138 10.54 -4.42 7.04
N ILE A 139 11.76 -3.98 6.75
CA ILE A 139 12.29 -3.96 5.38
C ILE A 139 13.15 -5.19 5.14
N ASN A 140 12.95 -5.83 4.01
CA ASN A 140 13.74 -7.00 3.59
C ASN A 140 15.05 -6.57 2.90
N ASN A 141 15.87 -5.82 3.62
CA ASN A 141 17.22 -5.47 3.20
C ASN A 141 18.27 -6.16 4.09
N GLU A 142 19.53 -6.01 3.75
CA GLU A 142 20.64 -6.62 4.48
C GLU A 142 20.77 -6.08 5.90
N ALA A 143 20.56 -4.78 6.08
CA ALA A 143 20.61 -4.09 7.36
C ALA A 143 19.44 -4.44 8.30
N LYS A 144 18.38 -5.08 7.80
CA LYS A 144 17.13 -5.32 8.55
C LYS A 144 16.57 -4.02 9.13
N ASP A 145 16.49 -3.01 8.28
CA ASP A 145 15.91 -1.72 8.67
C ASP A 145 14.44 -1.86 9.05
N CYS A 146 14.01 -1.06 10.02
CA CYS A 146 12.60 -0.82 10.27
C CYS A 146 12.31 0.67 10.36
N TYR A 147 11.12 1.06 9.93
CA TYR A 147 10.65 2.43 9.94
C TYR A 147 9.37 2.53 10.74
N PHE A 148 9.30 3.50 11.64
CA PHE A 148 8.12 3.78 12.45
C PHE A 148 7.41 4.98 11.83
N VAL A 149 6.18 4.77 11.38
CA VAL A 149 5.41 5.77 10.65
C VAL A 149 4.08 6.00 11.36
N ARG A 150 3.72 7.26 11.58
CA ARG A 150 2.41 7.63 12.10
C ARG A 150 1.44 7.89 10.96
N TYR A 151 0.33 7.17 10.99
CA TYR A 151 -0.84 7.44 10.17
C TYR A 151 -1.88 8.15 11.03
N ILE A 152 -2.22 9.37 10.69
CA ILE A 152 -3.32 10.08 11.36
C ILE A 152 -4.61 9.71 10.60
N TYR A 153 -5.32 8.74 11.12
CA TYR A 153 -6.65 8.34 10.63
C TYR A 153 -7.70 8.95 11.58
N PRO A 154 -8.77 9.59 11.14
CA PRO A 154 -9.39 9.58 9.81
C PRO A 154 -9.31 10.91 9.04
N GLN A 155 -8.43 11.81 9.37
CA GLN A 155 -8.30 13.10 8.68
C GLN A 155 -7.39 12.93 7.46
N HIS A 156 -8.00 12.81 6.29
CA HIS A 156 -7.39 12.58 4.98
C HIS A 156 -6.37 13.64 4.50
N GLU A 157 -6.05 14.63 5.32
CA GLU A 157 -5.23 15.78 4.92
C GLU A 157 -3.78 15.73 5.43
N LEU A 158 -3.43 14.80 6.32
CA LEU A 158 -2.07 14.72 6.86
C LEU A 158 -1.33 13.53 6.24
N ALA A 159 -0.26 13.85 5.53
CA ALA A 159 0.64 12.84 4.99
C ALA A 159 1.21 11.96 6.13
N PRO A 160 1.44 10.65 5.89
CA PRO A 160 2.13 9.79 6.83
C PRO A 160 3.46 10.41 7.25
N THR A 161 3.77 10.41 8.55
CA THR A 161 4.98 11.03 9.08
C THR A 161 5.94 9.97 9.57
N LEU A 162 7.17 9.98 9.06
CA LEU A 162 8.26 9.18 9.62
C LEU A 162 8.58 9.67 11.04
N LEU A 163 8.48 8.76 12.02
CA LEU A 163 8.79 9.04 13.42
C LEU A 163 10.26 8.77 13.73
N THR A 164 10.74 7.60 13.37
CA THR A 164 12.14 7.19 13.53
C THR A 164 12.47 6.00 12.63
N LYS A 165 13.77 5.75 12.49
CA LYS A 165 14.35 4.58 11.85
C LYS A 165 15.04 3.73 12.90
N GLY A 166 14.97 2.40 12.71
CA GLY A 166 15.65 1.43 13.56
C GLY A 166 16.06 0.20 12.78
N THR A 167 16.38 -0.86 13.51
CA THR A 167 16.62 -2.18 12.95
C THR A 167 15.79 -3.23 13.68
N TYR A 168 15.56 -4.38 13.04
CA TYR A 168 14.81 -5.47 13.64
C TYR A 168 15.52 -6.81 13.50
N GLU A 169 15.16 -7.73 14.40
CA GLU A 169 15.63 -9.11 14.38
C GLU A 169 14.52 -10.04 14.84
N PHE A 170 14.37 -11.18 14.18
CA PHE A 170 13.50 -12.26 14.66
C PHE A 170 14.34 -13.36 15.29
N THR A 171 13.93 -13.83 16.47
CA THR A 171 14.56 -14.96 17.16
C THR A 171 13.52 -15.95 17.65
N GLN A 172 13.92 -17.20 17.79
CA GLN A 172 13.13 -18.29 18.34
C GLN A 172 13.82 -18.85 19.59
N ASN A 173 13.05 -19.25 20.63
CA ASN A 173 13.65 -19.84 21.83
C ASN A 173 14.14 -21.26 21.61
N ASP A 174 13.40 -22.05 20.83
CA ASP A 174 13.70 -23.45 20.56
C ASP A 174 13.16 -23.80 19.18
N SER A 175 14.07 -24.07 18.25
CA SER A 175 13.73 -24.42 16.87
C SER A 175 13.12 -25.82 16.72
N SER A 176 13.24 -26.66 17.74
CA SER A 176 12.71 -28.04 17.72
C SER A 176 11.29 -28.15 18.27
N ASN A 177 10.77 -27.09 18.90
CA ASN A 177 9.44 -27.08 19.47
C ASN A 177 8.46 -26.27 18.60
N PRO A 178 7.37 -26.86 18.08
CA PRO A 178 6.36 -26.14 17.31
C PRO A 178 5.63 -25.06 18.11
N ASP A 179 5.66 -25.15 19.45
CA ASP A 179 5.11 -24.12 20.36
C ASP A 179 6.16 -23.07 20.74
N ALA A 180 7.31 -23.05 20.07
CA ALA A 180 8.36 -22.09 20.34
C ALA A 180 7.87 -20.66 20.14
N SER A 181 8.12 -19.83 21.15
CA SER A 181 7.77 -18.41 21.07
C SER A 181 8.68 -17.70 20.06
N ILE A 182 8.07 -16.92 19.21
CA ILE A 182 8.77 -16.03 18.27
C ILE A 182 8.92 -14.67 18.92
N TYR A 183 10.12 -14.12 18.87
CA TYR A 183 10.43 -12.79 19.36
C TYR A 183 10.82 -11.88 18.23
N LEU A 184 10.24 -10.68 18.24
CA LEU A 184 10.68 -9.54 17.44
C LEU A 184 11.49 -8.62 18.36
N THR A 185 12.75 -8.41 18.05
CA THR A 185 13.58 -7.40 18.70
C THR A 185 13.65 -6.17 17.83
N LEU A 186 13.22 -5.04 18.35
CA LEU A 186 13.32 -3.73 17.69
C LEU A 186 14.41 -2.92 18.39
N LYS A 187 15.28 -2.30 17.59
CA LYS A 187 16.32 -1.38 18.06
C LYS A 187 16.05 -0.02 17.44
N TYR A 188 15.71 0.96 18.23
CA TYR A 188 15.43 2.31 17.79
C TYR A 188 15.86 3.35 18.83
N LYS A 189 15.92 4.61 18.43
CA LYS A 189 16.21 5.71 19.36
C LYS A 189 15.01 6.00 20.22
N SER A 190 15.19 6.01 21.53
CA SER A 190 14.16 6.34 22.51
C SER A 190 14.75 7.12 23.69
N ASP A 191 13.89 7.89 24.36
CA ASP A 191 14.19 8.53 25.64
C ASP A 191 13.98 7.53 26.80
N GLU A 192 14.17 8.02 28.04
CA GLU A 192 13.99 7.21 29.25
C GLU A 192 12.53 6.76 29.48
N GLN A 193 11.57 7.43 28.85
CA GLN A 193 10.15 7.10 28.90
C GLN A 193 9.69 6.27 27.70
N GLU A 194 10.62 5.70 26.94
CA GLU A 194 10.38 4.87 25.74
C GLU A 194 9.73 5.59 24.54
N ASN A 195 9.71 6.95 24.54
CA ASN A 195 9.25 7.70 23.39
C ASN A 195 10.34 7.79 22.32
N PHE A 196 9.93 7.94 21.06
CA PHE A 196 10.90 8.18 19.96
C PHE A 196 11.66 9.49 20.16
N THR A 197 12.96 9.44 19.93
CA THR A 197 13.85 10.61 19.98
C THR A 197 14.94 10.49 18.95
N ASP A 198 15.48 11.63 18.49
CA ASP A 198 16.62 11.67 17.58
C ASP A 198 17.97 11.65 18.31
N GLU A 199 17.99 11.93 19.63
CA GLU A 199 19.20 12.18 20.39
C GLU A 199 19.79 10.93 21.04
N ALA A 200 18.93 9.99 21.48
CA ALA A 200 19.37 8.81 22.19
C ALA A 200 19.14 7.52 21.39
N ILE A 201 19.99 6.53 21.63
CA ILE A 201 19.76 5.15 21.21
C ILE A 201 19.58 4.38 22.51
N ASN A 202 18.42 3.74 22.66
CA ASN A 202 18.21 2.86 23.79
C ASN A 202 19.29 1.77 23.80
N PRO A 203 20.13 1.68 24.86
CA PRO A 203 21.19 0.68 24.94
C PRO A 203 20.64 -0.75 25.06
N ASN A 204 19.39 -0.89 25.53
CA ASN A 204 18.70 -2.17 25.66
C ASN A 204 17.65 -2.29 24.57
N PRO A 205 17.85 -3.12 23.54
CA PRO A 205 16.86 -3.30 22.49
C PRO A 205 15.59 -3.90 23.08
N HIS A 206 14.44 -3.35 22.70
CA HIS A 206 13.14 -3.90 23.07
C HIS A 206 12.97 -5.29 22.49
N LYS A 207 12.52 -6.23 23.32
CA LYS A 207 12.22 -7.59 22.90
C LYS A 207 10.72 -7.81 23.02
N LEU A 208 10.05 -7.81 21.88
CA LEU A 208 8.61 -8.00 21.78
C LEU A 208 8.32 -9.46 21.47
N ARG A 209 7.47 -10.08 22.26
CA ARG A 209 7.05 -11.46 22.07
C ARG A 209 5.77 -11.49 21.23
N PHE A 210 5.77 -12.26 20.14
CA PHE A 210 4.55 -12.56 19.42
C PHE A 210 3.72 -13.56 20.20
N GLU A 211 2.53 -13.15 20.62
CA GLU A 211 1.48 -14.06 21.05
C GLU A 211 0.50 -14.25 19.90
N LEU A 212 0.36 -15.50 19.51
CA LEU A 212 -0.61 -15.89 18.50
C LEU A 212 -1.92 -16.19 19.24
N SER A 213 -2.94 -15.34 19.04
CA SER A 213 -4.23 -15.59 19.66
C SER A 213 -4.88 -16.84 19.04
N ASP A 214 -5.36 -17.74 19.87
CA ASP A 214 -5.88 -19.06 19.46
C ASP A 214 -7.12 -18.99 18.55
N GLU A 215 -7.86 -17.87 18.55
CA GLU A 215 -9.13 -17.76 17.83
C GLU A 215 -9.02 -17.21 16.41
N HIS A 216 -7.97 -16.42 16.09
CA HIS A 216 -7.92 -15.68 14.81
C HIS A 216 -6.58 -15.73 14.08
N THR A 217 -5.56 -16.32 14.66
CA THR A 217 -4.21 -16.29 14.09
C THR A 217 -3.69 -17.70 13.86
N ASN A 218 -3.48 -18.04 12.61
CA ASN A 218 -2.73 -19.24 12.25
C ASN A 218 -1.23 -18.92 12.35
N ALA A 219 -0.51 -19.57 13.27
CA ALA A 219 0.94 -19.42 13.44
C ALA A 219 1.69 -19.65 12.12
N ASN A 220 1.29 -20.65 11.35
CA ASN A 220 1.87 -20.94 10.04
C ASN A 220 1.67 -19.78 9.05
N ALA A 221 0.56 -19.05 9.12
CA ALA A 221 0.32 -17.91 8.25
C ALA A 221 1.29 -16.75 8.54
N VAL A 222 1.56 -16.47 9.83
CA VAL A 222 2.55 -15.45 10.24
C VAL A 222 3.95 -15.85 9.79
N ILE A 223 4.35 -17.09 10.05
CA ILE A 223 5.66 -17.65 9.66
C ILE A 223 5.85 -17.57 8.14
N ASN A 224 4.84 -17.99 7.36
CA ASN A 224 4.87 -17.94 5.91
C ASN A 224 4.97 -16.52 5.38
N LEU A 225 4.24 -15.57 5.99
CA LEU A 225 4.27 -14.16 5.60
C LEU A 225 5.66 -13.56 5.83
N MET A 226 6.24 -13.80 7.00
CA MET A 226 7.60 -13.34 7.35
C MET A 226 8.66 -13.98 6.46
N HIS A 227 8.54 -15.29 6.18
CA HIS A 227 9.44 -15.95 5.25
C HIS A 227 9.36 -15.34 3.85
N ARG A 228 8.16 -15.19 3.33
CA ARG A 228 7.93 -14.69 1.97
C ARG A 228 8.37 -13.24 1.78
N PHE A 229 8.01 -12.34 2.69
CA PHE A 229 8.24 -10.91 2.53
C PHE A 229 9.55 -10.43 3.12
N LEU A 230 10.06 -11.07 4.17
CA LEU A 230 11.26 -10.65 4.90
C LEU A 230 12.43 -11.64 4.79
N ASN A 231 12.21 -12.74 4.06
CA ASN A 231 13.21 -13.82 3.91
C ASN A 231 13.74 -14.35 5.27
N VAL A 232 12.85 -14.38 6.28
CA VAL A 232 13.19 -14.96 7.60
C VAL A 232 13.26 -16.46 7.49
N LYS A 233 14.35 -17.05 7.95
CA LYS A 233 14.55 -18.51 7.99
C LYS A 233 14.23 -19.02 9.39
N TRP A 234 13.26 -19.91 9.50
CA TRP A 234 12.75 -20.45 10.76
C TRP A 234 13.32 -21.83 11.10
N GLY A 235 14.54 -22.13 10.72
CA GLY A 235 15.14 -23.46 10.92
C GLY A 235 14.42 -24.55 10.11
N GLU A 236 14.03 -25.65 10.78
CA GLU A 236 13.34 -26.78 10.16
C GLU A 236 11.81 -26.70 10.19
N LEU A 237 11.23 -25.56 10.57
CA LEU A 237 9.78 -25.41 10.57
C LEU A 237 9.23 -25.59 9.15
N PRO A 238 8.20 -26.45 8.99
CA PRO A 238 7.62 -26.69 7.69
C PRO A 238 6.95 -25.41 7.19
N ILE A 239 7.46 -24.86 6.10
CA ILE A 239 6.83 -23.75 5.39
C ILE A 239 5.75 -24.39 4.51
N GLU A 240 4.51 -24.32 4.96
CA GLU A 240 3.39 -24.76 4.14
C GLU A 240 3.23 -23.85 2.91
N PRO A 241 2.94 -24.41 1.73
CA PRO A 241 2.63 -23.59 0.56
C PRO A 241 1.45 -22.67 0.92
N ALA A 242 1.61 -21.39 0.63
CA ALA A 242 0.59 -20.37 0.92
C ALA A 242 -0.73 -20.75 0.25
N THR A 243 -1.64 -21.35 1.00
CA THR A 243 -3.03 -21.42 0.59
C THR A 243 -3.55 -19.99 0.51
N LYS A 244 -4.40 -19.70 -0.48
CA LYS A 244 -5.07 -18.39 -0.64
C LYS A 244 -6.04 -18.17 0.54
N SER A 245 -5.51 -17.95 1.71
CA SER A 245 -6.26 -17.67 2.91
C SER A 245 -6.35 -16.15 3.05
N ASN A 246 -7.54 -15.62 2.88
CA ASN A 246 -7.87 -14.21 3.13
C ASN A 246 -8.02 -13.92 4.64
N TYR A 247 -7.33 -14.69 5.50
CA TYR A 247 -7.39 -14.46 6.93
C TYR A 247 -6.58 -13.23 7.29
N LEU A 248 -7.23 -12.31 7.99
CA LEU A 248 -6.59 -11.19 8.62
C LEU A 248 -5.67 -11.73 9.72
N ILE A 249 -4.36 -11.49 9.60
CA ILE A 249 -3.38 -11.93 10.58
C ILE A 249 -3.25 -10.84 11.63
N ILE A 250 -3.66 -11.13 12.86
CA ILE A 250 -3.68 -10.18 13.98
C ILE A 250 -2.79 -10.73 15.11
N PRO A 251 -1.46 -10.64 15.00
CA PRO A 251 -0.60 -11.00 16.11
C PRO A 251 -0.63 -9.91 17.18
N SER A 252 -0.56 -10.31 18.43
CA SER A 252 -0.23 -9.39 19.52
C SER A 252 1.26 -9.49 19.86
N LEU A 253 1.84 -8.33 20.16
CA LEU A 253 3.21 -8.21 20.65
C LEU A 253 3.16 -7.88 22.14
N LYS A 254 3.87 -8.63 22.97
CA LYS A 254 3.95 -8.39 24.42
C LYS A 254 5.38 -8.25 24.88
N THR A 255 5.62 -7.30 25.74
CA THR A 255 6.91 -7.07 26.39
C THR A 255 6.71 -6.55 27.80
N THR A 256 7.70 -6.75 28.66
CA THR A 256 7.75 -6.17 30.01
C THR A 256 8.99 -5.30 30.11
N ILE A 257 8.80 -4.04 30.45
CA ILE A 257 9.87 -3.04 30.64
C ILE A 257 9.69 -2.47 32.04
N ASP A 258 10.72 -2.51 32.88
CA ASP A 258 10.73 -1.97 34.26
C ASP A 258 9.50 -2.40 35.09
N ASN A 259 9.16 -3.69 35.05
CA ASN A 259 7.98 -4.31 35.66
C ASN A 259 6.62 -3.79 35.14
N THR A 260 6.59 -3.11 34.02
CA THR A 260 5.35 -2.70 33.34
C THR A 260 5.11 -3.59 32.13
N ASP A 261 3.93 -4.21 32.09
CA ASP A 261 3.53 -5.05 30.95
C ASP A 261 2.91 -4.21 29.84
N TYR A 262 3.47 -4.32 28.66
CA TYR A 262 2.97 -3.68 27.45
C TYR A 262 2.38 -4.72 26.52
N THR A 263 1.20 -4.40 25.98
CA THR A 263 0.52 -5.19 24.96
C THR A 263 0.23 -4.31 23.76
N ILE A 264 0.61 -4.79 22.58
CA ILE A 264 0.44 -4.11 21.30
C ILE A 264 -0.32 -5.05 20.38
N ILE A 265 -1.48 -4.64 19.94
CA ILE A 265 -2.34 -5.40 19.02
C ILE A 265 -2.33 -4.69 17.68
N GLY A 266 -2.04 -5.43 16.63
CA GLY A 266 -1.96 -4.88 15.30
C GLY A 266 -2.23 -5.91 14.21
N THR A 267 -2.18 -5.48 12.98
CA THR A 267 -2.32 -6.37 11.81
C THR A 267 -1.02 -6.40 11.02
N LEU A 268 -0.57 -7.61 10.66
CA LEU A 268 0.45 -7.78 9.63
C LEU A 268 -0.21 -7.63 8.27
N ASP A 269 0.25 -6.66 7.50
CA ASP A 269 -0.33 -6.33 6.19
C ASP A 269 0.78 -6.00 5.18
N THR A 270 0.52 -6.36 3.94
CA THR A 270 1.40 -6.06 2.80
C THR A 270 0.88 -4.89 1.95
N ARG A 271 -0.33 -4.42 2.23
CA ARG A 271 -1.02 -3.38 1.46
C ARG A 271 -0.65 -1.94 1.85
N PRO A 272 -0.37 -1.62 3.14
CA PRO A 272 0.02 -0.26 3.47
C PRO A 272 1.29 0.13 2.72
N GLU A 273 1.20 1.19 1.92
CA GLU A 273 2.37 1.74 1.24
C GLU A 273 3.22 2.54 2.23
N ILE A 274 4.52 2.32 2.19
CA ILE A 274 5.46 3.17 2.92
C ILE A 274 5.51 4.55 2.23
N PRO A 275 5.60 5.66 2.98
CA PRO A 275 5.73 6.98 2.36
C PRO A 275 6.91 7.03 1.39
N GLU A 276 6.73 7.72 0.28
CA GLU A 276 7.75 7.83 -0.76
C GLU A 276 9.04 8.49 -0.24
N ASN A 277 10.16 8.15 -0.84
CA ASN A 277 11.51 8.63 -0.51
C ASN A 277 12.02 8.25 0.89
N ILE A 278 11.39 7.27 1.56
CA ILE A 278 11.92 6.68 2.80
C ILE A 278 12.89 5.56 2.49
N LEU A 279 12.61 4.73 1.47
CA LEU A 279 13.47 3.64 1.06
C LEU A 279 14.49 4.11 0.01
N GLU A 280 15.76 3.97 0.34
CA GLU A 280 16.88 4.28 -0.55
C GLU A 280 17.01 3.30 -1.73
#